data_0974d283fa18775730a0ab9b7cc7ff17
#
_entry.id   0974d283fa18775730a0ab9b7cc7ff17
#
_cell.length_a   1.000
_cell.length_b   1.000
_cell.length_c   1.000
_cell.angle_alpha   90.00
_cell.angle_beta   90.00
_cell.angle_gamma   90.00
#
_symmetry.space_group_name_H-M   'P 1'
#
loop_
_entity.id
_entity.type
_entity.pdbx_description
1 polymer ?
#
loop_
_entity_poly.entity_id
_entity_poly.type
_entity_poly.pdbx_seq_one_letter_code
_entity_poly.pdbx_strand_id
1 'polypeptide(L)'
;SPNTLRYIRVFGEIQEHFGSLDNKNIIEIGPGYGGLCKIISCVDKFNSYSFVDCPEAIGVCKRYMNEMEIKNTMFYADDVPPNKEYDLVIADSSLSEMSAFGFDYYLENILMKSKNAYLAMNDYYRKEETIEKINKAFPKVSVLPDKPSMNEDNECYILICKR
;
A
#
# COMPACT_ATOMS: atom_id res chain seq x y z
N SER A 1 15.22 11.41 -6.69
CA SER A 1 14.46 11.04 -7.91
C SER A 1 13.00 11.43 -7.76
N PRO A 2 12.21 11.53 -8.84
CA PRO A 2 10.77 11.76 -8.75
C PRO A 2 10.06 10.76 -7.83
N ASN A 3 10.43 9.50 -7.89
CA ASN A 3 9.86 8.46 -7.02
C ASN A 3 10.13 8.73 -5.53
N THR A 4 11.32 9.24 -5.18
CA THR A 4 11.62 9.59 -3.78
C THR A 4 10.70 10.70 -3.26
N LEU A 5 10.43 11.71 -4.07
CA LEU A 5 9.49 12.80 -3.71
C LEU A 5 8.06 12.27 -3.56
N ARG A 6 7.63 11.35 -4.43
CA ARG A 6 6.34 10.67 -4.29
C ARG A 6 6.26 9.90 -2.97
N TYR A 7 7.26 9.10 -2.63
CA TYR A 7 7.26 8.33 -1.37
C TYR A 7 7.23 9.23 -0.13
N ILE A 8 7.95 10.37 -0.15
CA ILE A 8 7.90 11.35 0.94
C ILE A 8 6.48 11.92 1.09
N ARG A 9 5.82 12.25 -0.01
CA ARG A 9 4.43 12.71 -0.01
C ARG A 9 3.48 11.65 0.53
N VAL A 10 3.53 10.43 -0.02
CA VAL A 10 2.70 9.29 0.41
C VAL A 10 2.86 9.04 1.91
N PHE A 11 4.09 9.07 2.41
CA PHE A 11 4.35 8.91 3.85
C PHE A 11 3.76 10.07 4.66
N GLY A 12 3.87 11.31 4.20
CA GLY A 12 3.25 12.49 4.84
C GLY A 12 1.73 12.35 4.94
N GLU A 13 1.06 11.92 3.87
CA GLU A 13 -0.37 11.65 3.85
C GLU A 13 -0.77 10.49 4.79
N ILE A 14 0.03 9.43 4.83
CA ILE A 14 -0.17 8.32 5.76
C ILE A 14 -0.09 8.81 7.20
N GLN A 15 0.90 9.62 7.56
CA GLN A 15 1.02 10.19 8.91
C GLN A 15 -0.14 11.13 9.25
N GLU A 16 -0.59 11.96 8.30
CA GLU A 16 -1.73 12.86 8.48
C GLU A 16 -3.02 12.09 8.83
N HIS A 17 -3.26 10.98 8.12
CA HIS A 17 -4.51 10.25 8.26
C HIS A 17 -4.50 9.15 9.33
N PHE A 18 -3.35 8.54 9.60
CA PHE A 18 -3.23 7.36 10.47
C PHE A 18 -2.28 7.57 11.67
N GLY A 19 -1.55 8.70 11.71
CA GLY A 19 -0.58 8.98 12.76
C GLY A 19 0.73 8.19 12.59
N SER A 20 1.50 8.09 13.68
CA SER A 20 2.77 7.35 13.69
C SER A 20 2.58 5.88 13.36
N LEU A 21 3.52 5.34 12.61
CA LEU A 21 3.62 3.92 12.28
C LEU A 21 4.50 3.14 13.27
N ASP A 22 4.91 3.75 14.39
CA ASP A 22 5.65 3.07 15.45
C ASP A 22 4.88 1.86 15.97
N ASN A 23 5.58 0.73 16.09
CA ASN A 23 5.04 -0.55 16.55
C ASN A 23 3.87 -1.11 15.73
N LYS A 24 3.65 -0.63 14.49
CA LYS A 24 2.60 -1.12 13.61
C LYS A 24 3.06 -2.31 12.77
N ASN A 25 2.10 -3.19 12.45
CA ASN A 25 2.26 -4.23 11.45
C ASN A 25 1.73 -3.70 10.12
N ILE A 26 2.62 -3.54 9.15
CA ILE A 26 2.31 -2.94 7.85
C ILE A 26 2.44 -4.01 6.76
N ILE A 27 1.60 -3.92 5.74
CA ILE A 27 1.78 -4.65 4.48
C ILE A 27 1.67 -3.71 3.31
N GLU A 28 2.59 -3.82 2.37
CA GLU A 28 2.60 -3.10 1.10
C GLU A 28 2.36 -4.08 -0.06
N ILE A 29 1.34 -3.77 -0.86
CA ILE A 29 0.97 -4.53 -2.06
C ILE A 29 1.58 -3.80 -3.26
N GLY A 30 2.47 -4.48 -3.99
CA GLY A 30 3.19 -3.89 -5.12
C GLY A 30 4.26 -2.87 -4.69
N PRO A 31 5.22 -3.26 -3.82
CA PRO A 31 6.23 -2.33 -3.27
C PRO A 31 7.26 -1.86 -4.31
N GLY A 32 7.30 -2.48 -5.48
CA GLY A 32 8.40 -2.29 -6.41
C GLY A 32 9.74 -2.65 -5.74
N TYR A 33 10.68 -1.72 -5.68
CA TYR A 33 11.95 -1.96 -5.00
C TYR A 33 11.92 -1.68 -3.48
N GLY A 34 10.79 -1.25 -2.90
CA GLY A 34 10.65 -0.99 -1.46
C GLY A 34 11.05 0.42 -1.01
N GLY A 35 11.06 1.38 -1.92
CA GLY A 35 11.49 2.76 -1.64
C GLY A 35 10.64 3.46 -0.57
N LEU A 36 9.34 3.20 -0.51
CA LEU A 36 8.46 3.77 0.51
C LEU A 36 8.81 3.24 1.92
N CYS A 37 9.03 1.95 2.07
CA CYS A 37 9.48 1.37 3.34
C CYS A 37 10.78 2.01 3.82
N LYS A 38 11.73 2.30 2.91
CA LYS A 38 12.97 3.01 3.26
C LYS A 38 12.68 4.40 3.82
N ILE A 39 11.78 5.17 3.23
CA ILE A 39 11.39 6.48 3.74
C ILE A 39 10.75 6.36 5.14
N ILE A 40 9.79 5.45 5.30
CA ILE A 40 9.13 5.19 6.59
C ILE A 40 10.15 4.83 7.67
N SER A 41 11.10 3.93 7.36
CA SER A 41 12.12 3.46 8.31
C SER A 41 13.09 4.54 8.79
N CYS A 42 13.16 5.69 8.10
CA CYS A 42 13.98 6.83 8.54
C CYS A 42 13.32 7.63 9.68
N VAL A 43 12.00 7.47 9.88
CA VAL A 43 11.22 8.28 10.82
C VAL A 43 10.56 7.42 11.88
N ASP A 44 9.86 6.35 11.48
CA ASP A 44 9.07 5.47 12.35
C ASP A 44 9.74 4.09 12.51
N LYS A 45 9.53 3.49 13.70
CA LYS A 45 10.00 2.14 14.04
C LYS A 45 8.82 1.15 14.01
N PHE A 46 8.45 0.68 12.83
CA PHE A 46 7.40 -0.33 12.70
C PHE A 46 7.78 -1.66 13.37
N ASN A 47 6.77 -2.40 13.81
CA ASN A 47 6.97 -3.74 14.38
C ASN A 47 7.30 -4.76 13.27
N SER A 48 6.57 -4.71 12.16
CA SER A 48 6.83 -5.53 10.98
C SER A 48 6.39 -4.84 9.70
N TYR A 49 7.13 -5.03 8.62
CA TYR A 49 6.78 -4.57 7.28
C TYR A 49 6.80 -5.74 6.30
N SER A 50 5.63 -6.06 5.77
CA SER A 50 5.45 -7.17 4.83
C SER A 50 5.32 -6.62 3.41
N PHE A 51 5.94 -7.28 2.45
CA PHE A 51 5.86 -6.96 1.03
C PHE A 51 5.21 -8.11 0.29
N VAL A 52 4.29 -7.83 -0.60
CA VAL A 52 3.69 -8.81 -1.50
C VAL A 52 3.69 -8.29 -2.93
N ASP A 53 4.28 -9.07 -3.84
CA ASP A 53 4.40 -8.75 -5.27
C ASP A 53 4.75 -10.03 -6.03
N CYS A 54 4.93 -9.94 -7.35
CA CYS A 54 5.48 -11.02 -8.16
C CYS A 54 6.93 -11.37 -7.73
N PRO A 55 7.40 -12.60 -7.99
CA PRO A 55 8.70 -13.08 -7.54
C PRO A 55 9.87 -12.19 -7.94
N GLU A 56 9.84 -11.63 -9.15
CA GLU A 56 10.89 -10.75 -9.69
C GLU A 56 11.00 -9.44 -8.90
N ALA A 57 9.88 -8.78 -8.63
CA ALA A 57 9.83 -7.55 -7.85
C ALA A 57 10.25 -7.80 -6.39
N ILE A 58 9.76 -8.89 -5.78
CA ILE A 58 10.18 -9.31 -4.43
C ILE A 58 11.68 -9.57 -4.36
N GLY A 59 12.28 -10.16 -5.38
CA GLY A 59 13.73 -10.38 -5.45
C GLY A 59 14.52 -9.06 -5.40
N VAL A 60 14.08 -8.04 -6.13
CA VAL A 60 14.68 -6.70 -6.12
C VAL A 60 14.47 -6.00 -4.78
N CYS A 61 13.23 -6.03 -4.26
CA CYS A 61 12.88 -5.43 -2.97
C CYS A 61 13.71 -6.01 -1.83
N LYS A 62 13.82 -7.32 -1.74
CA LYS A 62 14.61 -8.03 -0.73
C LYS A 62 16.10 -7.63 -0.77
N ARG A 63 16.68 -7.53 -1.97
CA ARG A 63 18.07 -7.07 -2.12
C ARG A 63 18.22 -5.65 -1.61
N TYR A 64 17.35 -4.73 -2.00
CA TYR A 64 17.39 -3.34 -1.57
C TYR A 64 17.23 -3.20 -0.05
N MET A 65 16.27 -3.90 0.56
CA MET A 65 16.10 -3.89 2.02
C MET A 65 17.35 -4.38 2.75
N ASN A 66 17.99 -5.44 2.25
CA ASN A 66 19.24 -5.96 2.83
C ASN A 66 20.39 -4.95 2.70
N GLU A 67 20.57 -4.32 1.53
CA GLU A 67 21.59 -3.29 1.31
C GLU A 67 21.39 -2.05 2.19
N MET A 68 20.13 -1.69 2.46
CA MET A 68 19.77 -0.58 3.34
C MET A 68 19.71 -0.97 4.83
N GLU A 69 20.03 -2.22 5.18
CA GLU A 69 20.02 -2.78 6.54
C GLU A 69 18.67 -2.61 7.27
N ILE A 70 17.56 -2.62 6.52
CA ILE A 70 16.22 -2.48 7.08
C ILE A 70 15.76 -3.83 7.63
N LYS A 71 15.48 -3.86 8.93
CA LYS A 71 15.09 -5.05 9.68
C LYS A 71 13.56 -5.17 9.79
N ASN A 72 13.11 -6.31 10.32
CA ASN A 72 11.68 -6.62 10.55
C ASN A 72 10.85 -6.64 9.26
N THR A 73 11.48 -7.03 8.15
CA THR A 73 10.85 -7.12 6.83
C THR A 73 10.53 -8.56 6.46
N MET A 74 9.39 -8.78 5.81
CA MET A 74 8.93 -10.08 5.34
C MET A 74 8.52 -9.98 3.86
N PHE A 75 8.80 -11.03 3.09
CA PHE A 75 8.66 -11.03 1.63
C PHE A 75 7.79 -12.20 1.18
N TYR A 76 6.75 -11.91 0.42
CA TYR A 76 5.78 -12.87 -0.09
C TYR A 76 5.70 -12.74 -1.61
N ALA A 77 6.09 -13.80 -2.31
CA ALA A 77 6.04 -13.86 -3.77
C ALA A 77 4.78 -14.61 -4.17
N ASP A 78 3.79 -13.90 -4.72
CA ASP A 78 2.46 -14.40 -5.13
C ASP A 78 1.62 -15.01 -3.98
N ASP A 79 2.21 -15.28 -2.83
CA ASP A 79 1.54 -15.85 -1.67
C ASP A 79 1.12 -14.74 -0.70
N VAL A 80 -0.12 -14.76 -0.27
CA VAL A 80 -0.59 -13.90 0.81
C VAL A 80 -0.38 -14.60 2.15
N PRO A 81 0.21 -13.92 3.16
CA PRO A 81 0.41 -14.52 4.47
C PRO A 81 -0.92 -14.95 5.07
N PRO A 82 -1.10 -16.23 5.40
CA PRO A 82 -2.35 -16.73 5.94
C PRO A 82 -2.63 -16.13 7.32
N ASN A 83 -3.87 -15.67 7.53
CA ASN A 83 -4.42 -15.29 8.84
C ASN A 83 -3.64 -14.22 9.63
N LYS A 84 -2.92 -13.31 8.97
CA LYS A 84 -2.25 -12.20 9.63
C LYS A 84 -3.11 -10.94 9.56
N GLU A 85 -3.29 -10.28 10.71
CA GLU A 85 -3.90 -8.95 10.80
C GLU A 85 -2.84 -7.87 10.62
N TYR A 86 -3.20 -6.81 9.91
CA TYR A 86 -2.34 -5.66 9.69
C TYR A 86 -2.99 -4.38 10.25
N ASP A 87 -2.16 -3.52 10.82
CA ASP A 87 -2.62 -2.19 11.26
C ASP A 87 -2.82 -1.26 10.08
N LEU A 88 -2.01 -1.42 9.01
CA LEU A 88 -2.11 -0.64 7.78
C LEU A 88 -1.74 -1.48 6.55
N VAL A 89 -2.59 -1.39 5.54
CA VAL A 89 -2.27 -1.81 4.16
C VAL A 89 -1.91 -0.58 3.35
N ILE A 90 -0.86 -0.68 2.55
CA ILE A 90 -0.46 0.34 1.58
C ILE A 90 -0.48 -0.29 0.19
N ALA A 91 -1.11 0.39 -0.77
CA ALA A 91 -1.02 0.07 -2.19
C ALA A 91 -0.90 1.37 -2.98
N ASP A 92 0.26 1.60 -3.59
CA ASP A 92 0.52 2.79 -4.40
C ASP A 92 0.43 2.43 -5.88
N SER A 93 -0.77 2.57 -6.44
CA SER A 93 -1.17 2.28 -7.82
C SER A 93 -1.24 0.79 -8.21
N SER A 94 -0.73 -0.13 -7.41
CA SER A 94 -0.62 -1.55 -7.74
C SER A 94 -1.98 -2.26 -7.88
N LEU A 95 -2.93 -1.99 -6.99
CA LEU A 95 -4.25 -2.65 -7.04
C LEU A 95 -5.06 -2.27 -8.29
N SER A 96 -4.92 -1.06 -8.79
CA SER A 96 -5.63 -0.60 -9.98
C SER A 96 -5.12 -1.22 -11.28
N GLU A 97 -3.91 -1.75 -11.26
CA GLU A 97 -3.27 -2.42 -12.41
C GLU A 97 -3.61 -3.92 -12.49
N MET A 98 -4.25 -4.46 -11.45
CA MET A 98 -4.59 -5.87 -11.37
C MET A 98 -5.86 -6.21 -12.16
N SER A 99 -5.98 -7.49 -12.54
CA SER A 99 -7.25 -8.03 -13.02
C SER A 99 -8.31 -7.99 -11.90
N ALA A 100 -9.58 -8.06 -12.27
CA ALA A 100 -10.68 -8.13 -11.28
C ALA A 100 -10.49 -9.30 -10.29
N PHE A 101 -10.03 -10.44 -10.77
CA PHE A 101 -9.73 -11.62 -9.93
C PHE A 101 -8.59 -11.33 -8.94
N GLY A 102 -7.50 -10.70 -9.40
CA GLY A 102 -6.38 -10.32 -8.53
C GLY A 102 -6.81 -9.30 -7.46
N PHE A 103 -7.59 -8.30 -7.85
CA PHE A 103 -8.14 -7.34 -6.89
C PHE A 103 -9.01 -8.02 -5.82
N ASP A 104 -9.96 -8.87 -6.22
CA ASP A 104 -10.84 -9.59 -5.28
C ASP A 104 -10.04 -10.51 -4.35
N TYR A 105 -9.00 -11.17 -4.86
CA TYR A 105 -8.09 -11.98 -4.05
C TYR A 105 -7.40 -11.17 -2.93
N TYR A 106 -6.85 -10.00 -3.24
CA TYR A 106 -6.22 -9.13 -2.23
C TYR A 106 -7.24 -8.47 -1.30
N LEU A 107 -8.43 -8.16 -1.82
CA LEU A 107 -9.53 -7.65 -0.99
C LEU A 107 -9.88 -8.64 0.13
N GLU A 108 -10.10 -9.91 -0.21
CA GLU A 108 -10.49 -10.94 0.75
C GLU A 108 -9.36 -11.35 1.69
N ASN A 109 -8.14 -11.44 1.18
CA ASN A 109 -7.02 -12.02 1.91
C ASN A 109 -6.17 -11.03 2.69
N ILE A 110 -6.19 -9.74 2.34
CA ILE A 110 -5.43 -8.70 3.02
C ILE A 110 -6.34 -7.58 3.53
N LEU A 111 -7.10 -6.92 2.65
CA LEU A 111 -7.85 -5.72 3.01
C LEU A 111 -8.91 -6.01 4.07
N MET A 112 -9.67 -7.10 3.91
CA MET A 112 -10.68 -7.50 4.90
C MET A 112 -10.10 -7.91 6.27
N LYS A 113 -8.80 -8.16 6.36
CA LYS A 113 -8.09 -8.53 7.60
C LYS A 113 -7.29 -7.36 8.18
N SER A 114 -7.44 -6.16 7.66
CA SER A 114 -6.66 -5.00 8.02
C SER A 114 -7.50 -3.93 8.70
N LYS A 115 -6.88 -3.16 9.62
CA LYS A 115 -7.58 -2.10 10.35
C LYS A 115 -7.74 -0.84 9.50
N ASN A 116 -6.72 -0.50 8.73
CA ASN A 116 -6.69 0.68 7.89
C ASN A 116 -6.05 0.37 6.54
N ALA A 117 -6.37 1.20 5.53
CA ALA A 117 -5.69 1.13 4.23
C ALA A 117 -5.48 2.51 3.61
N TYR A 118 -4.30 2.69 3.00
CA TYR A 118 -3.96 3.78 2.08
C TYR A 118 -3.85 3.20 0.68
N LEU A 119 -4.76 3.57 -0.21
CA LEU A 119 -4.82 3.02 -1.56
C LEU A 119 -4.79 4.17 -2.58
N ALA A 120 -3.66 4.39 -3.24
CA ALA A 120 -3.57 5.26 -4.40
C ALA A 120 -3.98 4.48 -5.65
N MET A 121 -4.92 5.02 -6.42
CA MET A 121 -5.58 4.36 -7.53
C MET A 121 -5.47 5.18 -8.81
N ASN A 122 -5.32 4.51 -9.94
CA ASN A 122 -5.26 5.10 -11.27
C ASN A 122 -6.31 4.50 -12.24
N ASP A 123 -7.35 3.85 -11.71
CA ASP A 123 -8.38 3.14 -12.46
C ASP A 123 -9.71 3.93 -12.51
N TYR A 124 -9.65 5.18 -12.89
CA TYR A 124 -10.80 6.09 -12.90
C TYR A 124 -12.08 5.47 -13.52
N TYR A 125 -11.93 4.70 -14.59
CA TYR A 125 -13.06 4.04 -15.25
C TYR A 125 -13.76 2.98 -14.40
N ARG A 126 -13.10 2.42 -13.38
CA ARG A 126 -13.66 1.44 -12.43
C ARG A 126 -13.87 2.02 -11.03
N LYS A 127 -13.71 3.33 -10.88
CA LYS A 127 -13.69 4.01 -9.59
C LYS A 127 -14.90 3.67 -8.71
N GLU A 128 -16.11 3.72 -9.27
CA GLU A 128 -17.33 3.45 -8.51
C GLU A 128 -17.41 2.00 -8.05
N GLU A 129 -17.11 1.04 -8.95
CA GLU A 129 -17.04 -0.38 -8.62
C GLU A 129 -15.98 -0.66 -7.54
N THR A 130 -14.80 -0.06 -7.68
CA THR A 130 -13.71 -0.20 -6.72
C THR A 130 -14.12 0.33 -5.35
N ILE A 131 -14.71 1.51 -5.26
CA ILE A 131 -15.20 2.09 -4.00
C ILE A 131 -16.28 1.21 -3.38
N GLU A 132 -17.21 0.68 -4.16
CA GLU A 132 -18.24 -0.24 -3.66
C GLU A 132 -17.64 -1.50 -3.04
N LYS A 133 -16.62 -2.09 -3.69
CA LYS A 133 -15.90 -3.25 -3.16
C LYS A 133 -15.14 -2.92 -1.87
N ILE A 134 -14.44 -1.78 -1.84
CA ILE A 134 -13.67 -1.35 -0.66
C ILE A 134 -14.59 -1.04 0.53
N ASN A 135 -15.78 -0.49 0.31
CA ASN A 135 -16.77 -0.25 1.36
C ASN A 135 -17.25 -1.54 2.05
N LYS A 136 -17.11 -2.71 1.41
CA LYS A 136 -17.38 -4.01 2.07
C LYS A 136 -16.33 -4.36 3.13
N ALA A 137 -15.10 -3.90 2.94
CA ALA A 137 -13.99 -4.15 3.87
C ALA A 137 -13.87 -3.06 4.95
N PHE A 138 -14.18 -1.81 4.62
CA PHE A 138 -13.99 -0.66 5.50
C PHE A 138 -15.27 0.18 5.61
N PRO A 139 -15.81 0.39 6.83
CA PRO A 139 -17.03 1.18 7.03
C PRO A 139 -16.80 2.69 6.82
N LYS A 140 -15.57 3.16 6.83
CA LYS A 140 -15.21 4.57 6.63
C LYS A 140 -14.19 4.68 5.50
N VAL A 141 -14.64 5.17 4.34
CA VAL A 141 -13.81 5.41 3.16
C VAL A 141 -13.91 6.87 2.75
N SER A 142 -12.79 7.57 2.73
CA SER A 142 -12.68 8.92 2.19
C SER A 142 -11.96 8.87 0.85
N VAL A 143 -12.50 9.59 -0.14
CA VAL A 143 -11.92 9.69 -1.48
C VAL A 143 -11.26 11.05 -1.62
N LEU A 144 -9.96 11.06 -1.87
CA LEU A 144 -9.15 12.27 -2.04
C LEU A 144 -8.58 12.33 -3.47
N PRO A 145 -8.38 13.53 -4.02
CA PRO A 145 -7.66 13.66 -5.30
C PRO A 145 -6.17 13.36 -5.09
N ASP A 146 -5.57 12.59 -6.00
CA ASP A 146 -4.11 12.42 -6.03
C ASP A 146 -3.46 13.64 -6.69
N LYS A 147 -2.92 14.57 -5.91
CA LYS A 147 -2.29 15.81 -6.38
C LYS A 147 -0.88 16.01 -5.81
N PRO A 148 0.11 16.37 -6.63
CA PRO A 148 0.04 16.47 -8.09
C PRO A 148 -0.17 15.10 -8.74
N SER A 149 -1.11 15.00 -9.68
CA SER A 149 -1.36 13.77 -10.43
C SER A 149 -0.15 13.39 -11.28
N MET A 150 0.13 12.11 -11.37
CA MET A 150 1.14 11.57 -12.31
C MET A 150 0.63 11.63 -13.76
N ASN A 151 -0.68 11.75 -13.98
CA ASN A 151 -1.33 11.86 -15.27
C ASN A 151 -1.94 13.25 -15.45
N GLU A 152 -1.77 13.83 -16.65
CA GLU A 152 -2.31 15.16 -17.00
C GLU A 152 -3.85 15.20 -16.93
N ASP A 153 -4.52 14.06 -17.07
CA ASP A 153 -5.98 13.93 -17.12
C ASP A 153 -6.68 13.85 -15.76
N ASN A 154 -5.99 14.04 -14.64
CA ASN A 154 -6.56 14.05 -13.26
C ASN A 154 -7.37 12.81 -12.85
N GLU A 155 -7.07 11.67 -13.39
CA GLU A 155 -7.83 10.44 -13.17
C GLU A 155 -7.40 9.62 -11.93
N CYS A 156 -6.34 10.06 -11.24
CA CYS A 156 -5.84 9.39 -10.05
C CYS A 156 -6.57 9.87 -8.79
N TYR A 157 -6.81 8.94 -7.87
CA TYR A 157 -7.44 9.23 -6.58
C TYR A 157 -6.85 8.37 -5.46
N ILE A 158 -7.04 8.80 -4.23
CA ILE A 158 -6.58 8.10 -3.03
C ILE A 158 -7.79 7.72 -2.19
N LEU A 159 -7.82 6.48 -1.72
CA LEU A 159 -8.78 6.00 -0.75
C LEU A 159 -8.11 5.90 0.62
N ILE A 160 -8.65 6.63 1.59
CA ILE A 160 -8.28 6.53 3.00
C ILE A 160 -9.36 5.70 3.70
N CYS A 161 -8.98 4.49 4.09
CA CYS A 161 -9.91 3.50 4.62
C CYS A 161 -9.65 3.23 6.09
N LYS A 162 -10.71 3.24 6.91
CA LYS A 162 -10.63 3.02 8.37
C LYS A 162 -11.75 2.09 8.84
N ARG A 163 -11.44 1.26 9.84
CA ARG A 163 -12.41 0.52 10.64
C ARG A 163 -12.74 1.24 11.93
#